data_61d2cfb5505ecadfa178b6a90e4f3bef
#
_entry.id   61d2cfb5505ecadfa178b6a90e4f3bef
#
_cell.length_a   1.000
_cell.length_b   1.000
_cell.length_c   1.000
_cell.angle_alpha   90.00
_cell.angle_beta   90.00
_cell.angle_gamma   90.00
#
_symmetry.space_group_name_H-M   'P 1'
#
loop_
_entity.id
_entity.type
_entity.pdbx_description
1 polymer ?
#
loop_
_entity_poly.entity_id
_entity_poly.type
_entity_poly.pdbx_seq_one_letter_code
_entity_poly.pdbx_strand_id
1 'polypeptide(L)'
;EIGVRLVGSEMCIRDRFVRLFDKARHCKTHCLNNIIFYQIRQLLFIKNISFGGIVVNQKKFKVGIIGATGMVGQRFALLLENHPWFEVKVLAASARSAGKKYGDVVEGRWHMTKDLPEKYKDMVIVDAENVEEVASQVDFCFCAVNMKKDEIKALEERYAKAECPIVSNNSAHRFTPDVPMVIPEINADHIKIIDEQRKRLGTKRGFIAVKSNCSLQSYVPAIHPLKELGVNKVLACTYQAISGAGKTFKTWPEMIDNVIPYIGGEEEKSEQEPLKIWGHIENGEIVKTDDIAITAQCIRVPVSDGHTAAVFMSFKDGVKKPSVEEIIKIWESYKGRAQELELPSAPKQFLHYFTEPDRPQIKSERNLENGMAVSVGRLREDTQYDYKFVCMSHNTLRGAAGGAVLLAELLCAEGYICLLYTSDAADDK
;
A
#
# COMPACT_ATOMS: atom_id res chain seq x y z
N GLU A 1 2.95 9.28 -49.32
CA GLU A 1 1.87 9.49 -48.30
C GLU A 1 1.67 8.20 -47.52
N ILE A 2 2.27 8.11 -46.33
CA ILE A 2 2.01 7.00 -45.41
C ILE A 2 1.18 7.59 -44.27
N GLY A 3 -0.14 7.32 -44.31
CA GLY A 3 -1.06 7.67 -43.25
C GLY A 3 -0.88 6.78 -42.05
N VAL A 4 -0.30 7.32 -40.97
CA VAL A 4 -0.24 6.67 -39.65
C VAL A 4 -1.63 6.72 -39.03
N ARG A 5 -2.30 5.58 -38.94
CA ARG A 5 -3.50 5.40 -38.11
C ARG A 5 -3.12 5.45 -36.64
N LEU A 6 -3.38 6.56 -35.98
CA LEU A 6 -3.32 6.67 -34.53
C LEU A 6 -4.43 5.82 -33.90
N VAL A 7 -4.07 4.97 -32.93
CA VAL A 7 -4.96 4.04 -32.25
C VAL A 7 -5.84 4.81 -31.25
N GLY A 8 -7.13 4.46 -31.15
CA GLY A 8 -8.21 5.20 -30.50
C GLY A 8 -8.05 5.64 -29.03
N SER A 9 -6.99 5.23 -28.32
CA SER A 9 -6.71 5.64 -26.93
C SER A 9 -6.05 7.02 -26.82
N GLU A 10 -5.19 7.39 -27.76
CA GLU A 10 -4.53 8.72 -27.77
C GLU A 10 -5.48 9.84 -28.18
N MET A 11 -6.42 9.55 -29.08
CA MET A 11 -7.44 10.52 -29.49
C MET A 11 -8.40 10.87 -28.35
N CYS A 12 -8.75 9.90 -27.50
CA CYS A 12 -9.62 10.11 -26.34
C CYS A 12 -8.97 10.98 -25.23
N ILE A 13 -7.66 10.88 -25.07
CA ILE A 13 -6.87 11.68 -24.11
C ILE A 13 -6.74 13.11 -24.60
N ARG A 14 -6.43 13.31 -25.88
CA ARG A 14 -6.31 14.62 -26.51
C ARG A 14 -7.63 15.41 -26.45
N ASP A 15 -8.77 14.77 -26.69
CA ASP A 15 -10.09 15.38 -26.62
C ASP A 15 -10.50 15.73 -25.18
N ARG A 16 -10.11 14.95 -24.18
CA ARG A 16 -10.31 15.30 -22.78
C ARG A 16 -9.47 16.51 -22.36
N PHE A 17 -8.22 16.59 -22.82
CA PHE A 17 -7.35 17.74 -22.56
C PHE A 17 -7.89 19.02 -23.19
N VAL A 18 -8.30 18.97 -24.46
CA VAL A 18 -8.88 20.13 -25.14
C VAL A 18 -10.13 20.62 -24.42
N ARG A 19 -11.05 19.74 -23.99
CA ARG A 19 -12.25 20.10 -23.22
C ARG A 19 -11.94 20.67 -21.83
N LEU A 20 -10.87 20.21 -21.15
CA LEU A 20 -10.42 20.77 -19.88
C LEU A 20 -9.80 22.15 -20.05
N PHE A 21 -9.01 22.38 -21.10
CA PHE A 21 -8.46 23.68 -21.45
C PHE A 21 -9.54 24.70 -21.84
N ASP A 22 -10.54 24.28 -22.59
CA ASP A 22 -11.67 25.14 -22.96
C ASP A 22 -12.53 25.50 -21.73
N LYS A 23 -12.77 24.57 -20.81
CA LYS A 23 -13.43 24.88 -19.53
C LYS A 23 -12.62 25.84 -18.68
N ALA A 24 -11.28 25.71 -18.63
CA ALA A 24 -10.41 26.62 -17.89
C ALA A 24 -10.42 28.05 -18.49
N ARG A 25 -10.50 28.19 -19.82
CA ARG A 25 -10.57 29.52 -20.49
C ARG A 25 -11.85 30.27 -20.22
N HIS A 26 -12.96 29.59 -19.96
CA HIS A 26 -14.27 30.20 -19.78
C HIS A 26 -14.67 30.38 -18.30
N CYS A 27 -13.83 29.93 -17.36
CA CYS A 27 -14.11 30.04 -15.93
C CYS A 27 -13.56 31.36 -15.35
N LYS A 28 -14.47 32.26 -14.91
CA LYS A 28 -14.13 33.58 -14.39
C LYS A 28 -13.70 33.59 -12.89
N THR A 29 -13.64 32.44 -12.23
CA THR A 29 -13.26 32.34 -10.81
C THR A 29 -11.84 31.81 -10.64
N HIS A 30 -10.99 32.61 -10.01
CA HIS A 30 -9.56 32.32 -9.78
C HIS A 30 -9.30 30.96 -9.08
N CYS A 31 -10.25 30.52 -8.23
CA CYS A 31 -10.13 29.29 -7.46
C CYS A 31 -10.30 28.01 -8.33
N LEU A 32 -11.25 28.01 -9.27
CA LEU A 32 -11.50 26.87 -10.18
C LEU A 32 -10.40 26.73 -11.24
N ASN A 33 -9.83 27.83 -11.71
CA ASN A 33 -8.68 27.80 -12.62
C ASN A 33 -7.46 27.14 -11.97
N ASN A 34 -7.19 27.43 -10.70
CA ASN A 34 -6.07 26.83 -9.98
C ASN A 34 -6.25 25.31 -9.79
N ILE A 35 -7.48 24.85 -9.50
CA ILE A 35 -7.79 23.41 -9.34
C ILE A 35 -7.64 22.66 -10.69
N ILE A 36 -8.15 23.24 -11.78
CA ILE A 36 -8.07 22.63 -13.11
C ILE A 36 -6.61 22.61 -13.62
N PHE A 37 -5.86 23.70 -13.46
CA PHE A 37 -4.42 23.74 -13.77
C PHE A 37 -3.62 22.75 -12.92
N TYR A 38 -3.98 22.60 -11.66
CA TYR A 38 -3.37 21.64 -10.75
C TYR A 38 -3.63 20.18 -11.20
N GLN A 39 -4.88 19.84 -11.54
CA GLN A 39 -5.24 18.52 -12.05
C GLN A 39 -4.57 18.19 -13.40
N ILE A 40 -4.50 19.15 -14.31
CA ILE A 40 -3.80 19.00 -15.59
C ILE A 40 -2.29 18.79 -15.36
N ARG A 41 -1.69 19.52 -14.41
CA ARG A 41 -0.28 19.37 -14.06
C ARG A 41 0.01 18.03 -13.40
N GLN A 42 -0.86 17.53 -12.54
CA GLN A 42 -0.77 16.20 -11.94
C GLN A 42 -0.88 15.10 -13.02
N LEU A 43 -1.82 15.21 -13.94
CA LEU A 43 -1.96 14.26 -15.05
C LEU A 43 -0.73 14.25 -16.00
N LEU A 44 -0.13 15.40 -16.25
CA LEU A 44 1.11 15.52 -17.03
C LEU A 44 2.31 14.94 -16.26
N PHE A 45 2.34 15.16 -14.94
CA PHE A 45 3.36 14.61 -14.05
C PHE A 45 3.32 13.08 -13.98
N ILE A 46 2.11 12.51 -13.84
CA ILE A 46 1.90 11.06 -13.68
C ILE A 46 2.14 10.30 -15.01
N LYS A 47 1.80 10.87 -16.17
CA LYS A 47 1.81 10.15 -17.46
C LYS A 47 3.07 10.34 -18.31
N ASN A 48 4.12 11.01 -17.84
CA ASN A 48 5.35 11.26 -18.63
C ASN A 48 5.06 11.80 -20.08
N ILE A 49 4.01 12.60 -20.25
CA ILE A 49 3.64 13.10 -21.58
C ILE A 49 4.58 14.24 -21.95
N SER A 50 5.48 14.02 -22.91
CA SER A 50 6.28 15.07 -23.52
C SER A 50 5.45 15.87 -24.51
N PHE A 51 5.26 17.16 -24.28
CA PHE A 51 4.70 18.09 -25.24
C PHE A 51 5.85 18.78 -26.00
N GLY A 52 5.96 18.52 -27.30
CA GLY A 52 6.85 19.28 -28.18
C GLY A 52 8.35 19.19 -27.87
N GLY A 53 8.88 18.03 -27.42
CA GLY A 53 10.31 17.84 -27.22
C GLY A 53 10.88 18.45 -25.92
N ILE A 54 10.06 19.03 -25.06
CA ILE A 54 10.49 19.52 -23.73
C ILE A 54 10.49 18.32 -22.79
N VAL A 55 11.68 17.83 -22.43
CA VAL A 55 11.87 16.90 -21.31
C VAL A 55 11.63 17.71 -20.03
N VAL A 56 10.42 17.63 -19.47
CA VAL A 56 10.15 18.18 -18.15
C VAL A 56 10.92 17.30 -17.16
N ASN A 57 11.99 17.82 -16.59
CA ASN A 57 12.76 17.16 -15.55
C ASN A 57 11.82 17.00 -14.33
N GLN A 58 11.30 15.77 -14.14
CA GLN A 58 10.26 15.53 -13.12
C GLN A 58 10.88 15.62 -11.74
N LYS A 59 10.51 16.62 -10.97
CA LYS A 59 10.91 16.75 -9.56
C LYS A 59 10.24 15.63 -8.77
N LYS A 60 11.05 14.69 -8.26
CA LYS A 60 10.54 13.59 -7.41
C LYS A 60 10.08 14.12 -6.05
N PHE A 61 9.10 13.43 -5.45
CA PHE A 61 8.72 13.66 -4.06
C PHE A 61 9.87 13.28 -3.13
N LYS A 62 10.22 14.18 -2.23
CA LYS A 62 11.22 13.94 -1.19
C LYS A 62 10.60 13.14 -0.05
N VAL A 63 11.22 12.01 0.31
CA VAL A 63 10.62 11.04 1.22
C VAL A 63 11.52 10.80 2.44
N GLY A 64 10.93 10.74 3.63
CA GLY A 64 11.54 10.24 4.84
C GLY A 64 11.17 8.79 5.13
N ILE A 65 12.08 8.03 5.73
CA ILE A 65 11.82 6.69 6.26
C ILE A 65 12.03 6.72 7.76
N ILE A 66 10.95 6.68 8.54
CA ILE A 66 10.97 6.64 10.00
C ILE A 66 10.98 5.17 10.44
N GLY A 67 12.03 4.75 11.17
CA GLY A 67 12.32 3.36 11.49
C GLY A 67 13.19 2.68 10.43
N ALA A 68 14.06 3.44 9.75
CA ALA A 68 14.87 3.01 8.61
C ALA A 68 15.77 1.79 8.89
N THR A 69 16.20 1.57 10.13
CA THR A 69 17.14 0.50 10.51
C THR A 69 16.46 -0.85 10.75
N GLY A 70 15.13 -0.88 10.87
CA GLY A 70 14.34 -2.11 11.01
C GLY A 70 14.16 -2.85 9.68
N MET A 71 13.71 -4.11 9.71
CA MET A 71 13.54 -4.96 8.51
C MET A 71 12.62 -4.31 7.47
N VAL A 72 11.51 -3.70 7.88
CA VAL A 72 10.58 -3.00 6.97
C VAL A 72 11.21 -1.70 6.45
N GLY A 73 11.94 -0.95 7.28
CA GLY A 73 12.67 0.24 6.87
C GLY A 73 13.73 -0.05 5.81
N GLN A 74 14.50 -1.13 5.98
CA GLN A 74 15.46 -1.63 4.99
C GLN A 74 14.77 -2.02 3.68
N ARG A 75 13.57 -2.61 3.76
CA ARG A 75 12.77 -2.95 2.57
C ARG A 75 12.31 -1.69 1.84
N PHE A 76 11.90 -0.63 2.55
CA PHE A 76 11.62 0.67 1.94
C PHE A 76 12.85 1.24 1.23
N ALA A 77 14.02 1.21 1.85
CA ALA A 77 15.24 1.71 1.23
C ALA A 77 15.51 1.02 -0.13
N LEU A 78 15.35 -0.31 -0.21
CA LEU A 78 15.50 -1.03 -1.47
C LEU A 78 14.43 -0.67 -2.51
N LEU A 79 13.15 -0.62 -2.12
CA LEU A 79 12.05 -0.34 -3.05
C LEU A 79 12.14 1.09 -3.62
N LEU A 80 12.65 2.02 -2.83
CA LEU A 80 12.75 3.43 -3.19
C LEU A 80 14.07 3.79 -3.88
N GLU A 81 15.01 2.85 -4.02
CA GLU A 81 16.32 3.11 -4.62
C GLU A 81 16.20 3.78 -6.00
N ASN A 82 15.40 3.21 -6.88
CA ASN A 82 15.20 3.69 -8.25
C ASN A 82 13.73 3.99 -8.53
N HIS A 83 12.96 4.36 -7.50
CA HIS A 83 11.55 4.64 -7.66
C HIS A 83 11.31 5.84 -8.60
N PRO A 84 10.37 5.76 -9.55
CA PRO A 84 10.18 6.83 -10.53
C PRO A 84 9.68 8.14 -9.89
N TRP A 85 8.85 8.08 -8.84
CA TRP A 85 8.23 9.25 -8.22
C TRP A 85 8.86 9.69 -6.91
N PHE A 86 9.57 8.81 -6.19
CA PHE A 86 10.05 9.04 -4.83
C PHE A 86 11.57 9.06 -4.75
N GLU A 87 12.10 9.98 -3.94
CA GLU A 87 13.53 10.09 -3.62
C GLU A 87 13.71 10.17 -2.11
N VAL A 88 14.43 9.21 -1.53
CA VAL A 88 14.72 9.22 -0.09
C VAL A 88 15.69 10.35 0.24
N LYS A 89 15.29 11.27 1.11
CA LYS A 89 16.10 12.38 1.61
C LYS A 89 16.48 12.21 3.07
N VAL A 90 15.64 11.56 3.87
CA VAL A 90 15.88 11.37 5.30
C VAL A 90 15.71 9.91 5.68
N LEU A 91 16.68 9.38 6.40
CA LEU A 91 16.62 8.12 7.11
C LEU A 91 16.58 8.43 8.61
N ALA A 92 15.44 8.13 9.26
CA ALA A 92 15.27 8.40 10.68
C ALA A 92 15.13 7.10 11.48
N ALA A 93 15.71 7.08 12.67
CA ALA A 93 15.64 5.94 13.58
C ALA A 93 15.70 6.42 15.05
N SER A 94 15.84 5.50 16.01
CA SER A 94 15.96 5.86 17.42
C SER A 94 17.23 6.68 17.72
N ALA A 95 17.22 7.46 18.79
CA ALA A 95 18.36 8.26 19.29
C ALA A 95 19.68 7.47 19.35
N ARG A 96 19.64 6.15 19.60
CA ARG A 96 20.85 5.28 19.61
C ARG A 96 21.57 5.23 18.25
N SER A 97 20.83 5.40 17.17
CA SER A 97 21.35 5.33 15.79
C SER A 97 21.56 6.74 15.19
N ALA A 98 20.95 7.77 15.75
CA ALA A 98 21.06 9.14 15.28
C ALA A 98 22.51 9.63 15.27
N GLY A 99 22.86 10.44 14.27
CA GLY A 99 24.22 10.99 14.08
C GLY A 99 25.21 10.02 13.45
N LYS A 100 24.86 8.75 13.21
CA LYS A 100 25.72 7.73 12.60
C LYS A 100 25.38 7.53 11.12
N LYS A 101 26.35 7.07 10.33
CA LYS A 101 26.11 6.67 8.94
C LYS A 101 25.19 5.45 8.90
N TYR A 102 24.26 5.42 7.95
CA TYR A 102 23.31 4.33 7.82
C TYR A 102 23.99 3.01 7.56
N GLY A 103 25.01 2.97 6.68
CA GLY A 103 25.80 1.79 6.39
C GLY A 103 26.36 1.15 7.65
N ASP A 104 27.01 1.95 8.53
CA ASP A 104 27.62 1.45 9.76
C ASP A 104 26.58 0.89 10.74
N VAL A 105 25.38 1.52 10.80
CA VAL A 105 24.33 1.08 11.73
C VAL A 105 23.68 -0.22 11.29
N VAL A 106 23.54 -0.46 9.98
CA VAL A 106 22.91 -1.68 9.45
C VAL A 106 23.91 -2.79 9.14
N GLU A 107 25.22 -2.53 9.26
CA GLU A 107 26.24 -3.55 9.11
C GLU A 107 25.98 -4.75 10.02
N GLY A 108 26.08 -5.97 9.47
CA GLY A 108 25.76 -7.23 10.17
C GLY A 108 24.27 -7.42 10.52
N ARG A 109 23.41 -6.43 10.26
CA ARG A 109 21.95 -6.47 10.50
C ARG A 109 21.14 -6.18 9.24
N TRP A 110 21.78 -6.17 8.07
CA TRP A 110 21.11 -6.06 6.78
C TRP A 110 20.42 -7.39 6.46
N HIS A 111 19.09 -7.36 6.37
CA HIS A 111 18.27 -8.57 6.22
C HIS A 111 17.77 -8.80 4.80
N MET A 112 18.17 -7.95 3.87
CA MET A 112 17.72 -8.03 2.49
C MET A 112 18.63 -8.95 1.66
N THR A 113 18.07 -9.54 0.59
CA THR A 113 18.82 -10.39 -0.34
C THR A 113 19.70 -9.59 -1.31
N LYS A 114 19.34 -8.33 -1.58
CA LYS A 114 20.16 -7.39 -2.34
C LYS A 114 21.03 -6.57 -1.39
N ASP A 115 22.18 -6.16 -1.87
CA ASP A 115 23.10 -5.32 -1.11
C ASP A 115 22.48 -3.96 -0.76
N LEU A 116 23.02 -3.34 0.27
CA LEU A 116 22.64 -1.97 0.65
C LEU A 116 23.00 -1.01 -0.49
N PRO A 117 22.04 -0.22 -1.02
CA PRO A 117 22.32 0.75 -2.07
C PRO A 117 23.38 1.76 -1.65
N GLU A 118 24.40 1.96 -2.51
CA GLU A 118 25.54 2.85 -2.24
C GLU A 118 25.13 4.24 -1.79
N LYS A 119 24.10 4.81 -2.46
CA LYS A 119 23.62 6.17 -2.16
C LYS A 119 23.08 6.36 -0.73
N TYR A 120 22.78 5.28 0.00
CA TYR A 120 22.29 5.36 1.38
C TYR A 120 23.39 5.09 2.42
N LYS A 121 24.52 4.50 2.05
CA LYS A 121 25.56 4.09 2.99
C LYS A 121 26.08 5.26 3.85
N ASP A 122 26.34 6.38 3.22
CA ASP A 122 26.90 7.56 3.88
C ASP A 122 25.83 8.54 4.43
N MET A 123 24.54 8.26 4.25
CA MET A 123 23.48 9.10 4.82
C MET A 123 23.52 9.04 6.33
N VAL A 124 23.53 10.20 6.97
CA VAL A 124 23.48 10.32 8.42
C VAL A 124 22.04 10.11 8.89
N ILE A 125 21.88 9.24 9.87
CA ILE A 125 20.55 8.96 10.47
C ILE A 125 20.15 10.14 11.36
N VAL A 126 18.90 10.59 11.18
CA VAL A 126 18.26 11.60 12.05
C VAL A 126 17.50 10.90 13.18
N ASP A 127 17.37 11.54 14.33
CA ASP A 127 16.51 11.05 15.40
C ASP A 127 15.03 11.16 14.96
N ALA A 128 14.30 10.05 15.04
CA ALA A 128 12.88 10.00 14.68
C ALA A 128 11.99 10.91 15.57
N GLU A 129 12.46 11.28 16.76
CA GLU A 129 11.77 12.21 17.67
C GLU A 129 11.98 13.69 17.29
N ASN A 130 12.96 14.02 16.42
CA ASN A 130 13.20 15.36 15.90
C ASN A 130 12.27 15.64 14.71
N VAL A 131 10.99 15.74 15.01
CA VAL A 131 9.90 15.82 14.01
C VAL A 131 10.10 17.01 13.06
N GLU A 132 10.41 18.18 13.58
CA GLU A 132 10.58 19.42 12.81
C GLU A 132 11.77 19.31 11.84
N GLU A 133 12.88 18.71 12.27
CA GLU A 133 14.06 18.49 11.45
C GLU A 133 13.75 17.57 10.26
N VAL A 134 13.02 16.47 10.51
CA VAL A 134 12.64 15.53 9.45
C VAL A 134 11.60 16.16 8.53
N ALA A 135 10.52 16.73 9.09
CA ALA A 135 9.38 17.25 8.33
C ALA A 135 9.78 18.39 7.38
N SER A 136 10.76 19.22 7.76
CA SER A 136 11.24 20.34 6.93
C SER A 136 11.97 19.90 5.64
N GLN A 137 12.45 18.65 5.58
CA GLN A 137 13.27 18.15 4.49
C GLN A 137 12.50 17.27 3.48
N VAL A 138 11.24 16.89 3.79
CA VAL A 138 10.50 15.90 3.03
C VAL A 138 9.07 16.34 2.69
N ASP A 139 8.52 15.79 1.63
CA ASP A 139 7.11 16.01 1.27
C ASP A 139 6.18 15.10 2.11
N PHE A 140 6.64 13.91 2.50
CA PHE A 140 5.95 12.96 3.39
C PHE A 140 6.92 11.90 3.94
N CYS A 141 6.45 11.08 4.89
CA CYS A 141 7.25 9.99 5.44
C CYS A 141 6.54 8.63 5.38
N PHE A 142 7.31 7.57 5.15
CA PHE A 142 6.93 6.22 5.53
C PHE A 142 7.29 5.97 7.00
N CYS A 143 6.39 5.32 7.76
CA CYS A 143 6.63 4.99 9.16
C CYS A 143 6.58 3.47 9.39
N ALA A 144 7.65 2.92 9.97
CA ALA A 144 7.80 1.51 10.32
C ALA A 144 8.63 1.35 11.62
N VAL A 145 8.24 2.07 12.66
CA VAL A 145 8.90 2.02 13.97
C VAL A 145 8.43 0.82 14.78
N ASN A 146 9.27 0.37 15.72
CA ASN A 146 8.92 -0.67 16.67
C ASN A 146 8.91 -0.08 18.09
N MET A 147 7.74 0.39 18.53
CA MET A 147 7.48 1.03 19.81
C MET A 147 6.12 0.56 20.35
N LYS A 148 5.73 0.99 21.55
CA LYS A 148 4.37 0.75 22.05
C LYS A 148 3.34 1.47 21.19
N LYS A 149 2.13 0.91 21.09
CA LYS A 149 1.08 1.48 20.21
C LYS A 149 0.78 2.95 20.48
N ASP A 150 0.72 3.34 21.76
CA ASP A 150 0.41 4.73 22.13
C ASP A 150 1.56 5.68 21.81
N GLU A 151 2.81 5.22 21.95
CA GLU A 151 4.00 5.99 21.54
C GLU A 151 4.02 6.18 20.01
N ILE A 152 3.66 5.14 19.24
CA ILE A 152 3.53 5.23 17.78
C ILE A 152 2.45 6.23 17.39
N LYS A 153 1.27 6.16 18.02
CA LYS A 153 0.17 7.11 17.77
C LYS A 153 0.62 8.55 18.00
N ALA A 154 1.24 8.80 19.15
CA ALA A 154 1.73 10.13 19.49
C ALA A 154 2.79 10.65 18.51
N LEU A 155 3.73 9.80 18.10
CA LEU A 155 4.76 10.15 17.13
C LEU A 155 4.16 10.48 15.75
N GLU A 156 3.30 9.60 15.22
CA GLU A 156 2.68 9.79 13.92
C GLU A 156 1.78 11.04 13.89
N GLU A 157 1.04 11.33 14.97
CA GLU A 157 0.26 12.58 15.09
C GLU A 157 1.14 13.84 15.17
N ARG A 158 2.29 13.78 15.81
CA ARG A 158 3.25 14.92 15.84
C ARG A 158 3.74 15.23 14.43
N TYR A 159 4.12 14.22 13.63
CA TYR A 159 4.48 14.41 12.23
C TYR A 159 3.34 15.00 11.41
N ALA A 160 2.12 14.46 11.56
CA ALA A 160 0.96 14.98 10.85
C ALA A 160 0.70 16.46 11.24
N LYS A 161 0.79 16.82 12.55
CA LYS A 161 0.64 18.21 13.03
C LYS A 161 1.77 19.13 12.56
N ALA A 162 2.95 18.59 12.27
CA ALA A 162 4.05 19.32 11.62
C ALA A 162 3.88 19.38 10.07
N GLU A 163 2.65 19.21 9.57
CA GLU A 163 2.29 19.25 8.15
C GLU A 163 3.01 18.22 7.27
N CYS A 164 3.54 17.14 7.87
CA CYS A 164 4.18 16.03 7.19
C CYS A 164 3.22 14.83 7.12
N PRO A 165 2.66 14.48 5.95
CA PRO A 165 1.84 13.28 5.78
C PRO A 165 2.60 12.02 6.15
N ILE A 166 1.93 11.07 6.81
CA ILE A 166 2.48 9.78 7.21
C ILE A 166 1.77 8.64 6.48
N VAL A 167 2.54 7.82 5.77
CA VAL A 167 2.10 6.54 5.24
C VAL A 167 2.66 5.43 6.13
N SER A 168 1.80 4.91 7.01
CA SER A 168 2.24 4.03 8.10
C SER A 168 2.08 2.56 7.77
N ASN A 169 3.12 1.79 8.09
CA ASN A 169 3.08 0.33 8.11
C ASN A 169 2.66 -0.23 9.49
N ASN A 170 2.58 0.64 10.50
CA ASN A 170 2.27 0.26 11.87
C ASN A 170 0.77 -0.03 12.07
N SER A 171 0.45 -0.77 13.13
CA SER A 171 -0.93 -1.13 13.46
C SER A 171 -1.63 -0.12 14.38
N ALA A 172 -0.92 0.90 14.86
CA ALA A 172 -1.39 1.77 15.94
C ALA A 172 -2.68 2.52 15.57
N HIS A 173 -2.75 3.08 14.35
CA HIS A 173 -3.90 3.85 13.88
C HIS A 173 -4.93 3.06 13.03
N ARG A 174 -4.77 1.74 12.84
CA ARG A 174 -5.68 0.97 11.97
C ARG A 174 -7.14 1.06 12.35
N PHE A 175 -7.44 1.19 13.65
CA PHE A 175 -8.81 1.33 14.17
C PHE A 175 -9.17 2.74 14.59
N THR A 176 -8.33 3.74 14.34
CA THR A 176 -8.70 5.16 14.54
C THR A 176 -9.77 5.50 13.49
N PRO A 177 -10.93 6.06 13.90
CA PRO A 177 -12.10 6.16 13.00
C PRO A 177 -11.87 6.97 11.73
N ASP A 178 -11.15 8.09 11.83
CA ASP A 178 -10.84 9.00 10.72
C ASP A 178 -9.49 8.73 10.03
N VAL A 179 -8.83 7.60 10.34
CA VAL A 179 -7.61 7.20 9.68
C VAL A 179 -7.93 6.13 8.62
N PRO A 180 -7.69 6.39 7.34
CA PRO A 180 -7.94 5.41 6.29
C PRO A 180 -6.94 4.26 6.35
N MET A 181 -7.47 3.02 6.41
CA MET A 181 -6.71 1.79 6.24
C MET A 181 -6.98 1.24 4.85
N VAL A 182 -6.00 1.37 3.94
CA VAL A 182 -6.25 1.22 2.51
C VAL A 182 -5.48 0.07 1.88
N ILE A 183 -6.17 -0.67 1.04
CA ILE A 183 -5.63 -1.52 -0.02
C ILE A 183 -6.02 -0.84 -1.33
N PRO A 184 -5.09 -0.24 -2.09
CA PRO A 184 -5.40 0.62 -3.23
C PRO A 184 -6.29 -0.01 -4.30
N GLU A 185 -6.26 -1.33 -4.42
CA GLU A 185 -7.10 -2.06 -5.36
C GLU A 185 -8.53 -2.31 -4.83
N ILE A 186 -8.79 -2.09 -3.53
CA ILE A 186 -10.05 -2.50 -2.90
C ILE A 186 -10.89 -1.30 -2.45
N ASN A 187 -10.31 -0.42 -1.64
CA ASN A 187 -11.03 0.65 -0.96
C ASN A 187 -10.31 2.01 -1.08
N ALA A 188 -9.85 2.32 -2.29
CA ALA A 188 -9.16 3.58 -2.58
C ALA A 188 -9.98 4.82 -2.18
N ASP A 189 -11.30 4.74 -2.21
CA ASP A 189 -12.22 5.83 -1.86
C ASP A 189 -12.20 6.21 -0.37
N HIS A 190 -11.71 5.32 0.51
CA HIS A 190 -11.52 5.62 1.94
C HIS A 190 -10.53 6.77 2.19
N ILE A 191 -9.64 7.10 1.24
CA ILE A 191 -8.74 8.25 1.37
C ILE A 191 -9.49 9.58 1.52
N LYS A 192 -10.75 9.65 1.10
CA LYS A 192 -11.60 10.85 1.24
C LYS A 192 -11.81 11.27 2.70
N ILE A 193 -11.67 10.34 3.66
CA ILE A 193 -11.76 10.63 5.09
C ILE A 193 -10.63 11.55 5.59
N ILE A 194 -9.54 11.67 4.84
CA ILE A 194 -8.39 12.51 5.18
C ILE A 194 -8.81 13.96 5.42
N ASP A 195 -9.81 14.45 4.73
CA ASP A 195 -10.29 15.84 4.91
C ASP A 195 -10.92 16.02 6.31
N GLU A 196 -11.63 15.03 6.83
CA GLU A 196 -12.16 15.04 8.20
C GLU A 196 -11.03 14.90 9.24
N GLN A 197 -10.06 14.01 8.97
CA GLN A 197 -8.89 13.84 9.82
C GLN A 197 -8.09 15.15 9.92
N ARG A 198 -7.88 15.86 8.82
CA ARG A 198 -7.21 17.18 8.80
C ARG A 198 -7.95 18.21 9.67
N LYS A 199 -9.28 18.24 9.65
CA LYS A 199 -10.06 19.09 10.54
C LYS A 199 -9.80 18.78 12.02
N ARG A 200 -9.81 17.49 12.39
CA ARG A 200 -9.51 17.05 13.76
C ARG A 200 -8.10 17.41 14.20
N LEU A 201 -7.11 17.20 13.32
CA LEU A 201 -5.70 17.48 13.62
C LEU A 201 -5.34 18.97 13.57
N GLY A 202 -6.18 19.80 12.93
CA GLY A 202 -5.91 21.21 12.68
C GLY A 202 -4.83 21.44 11.60
N THR A 203 -4.72 20.53 10.62
CA THR A 203 -3.68 20.56 9.59
C THR A 203 -4.24 20.93 8.22
N LYS A 204 -3.38 21.40 7.32
CA LYS A 204 -3.72 21.67 5.91
C LYS A 204 -3.22 20.56 4.99
N ARG A 205 -2.02 20.03 5.27
CA ARG A 205 -1.36 18.99 4.48
C ARG A 205 -1.20 17.70 5.24
N GLY A 206 -0.89 17.79 6.53
CA GLY A 206 -0.58 16.65 7.38
C GLY A 206 -1.77 15.73 7.57
N PHE A 207 -1.52 14.43 7.54
CA PHE A 207 -2.46 13.35 7.82
C PHE A 207 -1.72 12.04 8.05
N ILE A 208 -2.45 11.02 8.49
CA ILE A 208 -1.98 9.65 8.64
C ILE A 208 -2.86 8.76 7.78
N ALA A 209 -2.24 7.94 6.93
CA ALA A 209 -2.89 6.83 6.23
C ALA A 209 -2.14 5.54 6.53
N VAL A 210 -2.85 4.45 6.74
CA VAL A 210 -2.23 3.20 7.17
C VAL A 210 -2.51 2.06 6.19
N LYS A 211 -1.56 1.17 6.09
CA LYS A 211 -1.66 -0.10 5.40
C LYS A 211 -2.25 -1.16 6.35
N SER A 212 -3.05 -2.10 5.84
CA SER A 212 -3.64 -3.21 6.62
C SER A 212 -2.60 -4.25 7.06
N ASN A 213 -3.00 -5.21 7.87
CA ASN A 213 -2.16 -6.35 8.27
C ASN A 213 -1.68 -7.15 7.05
N CYS A 214 -0.50 -7.80 7.17
CA CYS A 214 0.13 -8.53 6.07
C CYS A 214 -0.60 -9.83 5.70
N SER A 215 -1.20 -10.53 6.67
CA SER A 215 -1.91 -11.79 6.39
C SER A 215 -3.16 -11.58 5.55
N LEU A 216 -3.85 -10.44 5.73
CA LEU A 216 -5.05 -10.08 4.98
C LEU A 216 -4.79 -9.98 3.48
N GLN A 217 -3.59 -9.57 3.08
CA GLN A 217 -3.22 -9.39 1.68
C GLN A 217 -3.21 -10.69 0.88
N SER A 218 -3.25 -11.86 1.53
CA SER A 218 -3.38 -13.14 0.83
C SER A 218 -4.83 -13.46 0.45
N TYR A 219 -5.84 -13.14 1.27
CA TYR A 219 -7.21 -13.61 1.07
C TYR A 219 -8.26 -12.51 0.86
N VAL A 220 -8.12 -11.33 1.48
CA VAL A 220 -9.08 -10.24 1.30
C VAL A 220 -9.20 -9.81 -0.17
N PRO A 221 -8.10 -9.69 -0.95
CA PRO A 221 -8.19 -9.43 -2.37
C PRO A 221 -8.96 -10.48 -3.17
N ALA A 222 -8.83 -11.78 -2.83
CA ALA A 222 -9.55 -12.83 -3.53
C ALA A 222 -11.05 -12.84 -3.21
N ILE A 223 -11.43 -12.43 -1.99
CA ILE A 223 -12.83 -12.36 -1.58
C ILE A 223 -13.51 -11.09 -2.12
N HIS A 224 -12.79 -9.97 -2.19
CA HIS A 224 -13.38 -8.66 -2.49
C HIS A 224 -14.22 -8.63 -3.77
N PRO A 225 -13.77 -9.12 -4.93
CA PRO A 225 -14.60 -9.09 -6.14
C PRO A 225 -15.84 -10.00 -6.07
N LEU A 226 -15.91 -10.89 -5.08
CA LEU A 226 -17.04 -11.80 -4.87
C LEU A 226 -18.02 -11.29 -3.80
N LYS A 227 -17.60 -10.29 -3.00
CA LYS A 227 -18.41 -9.74 -1.91
C LYS A 227 -19.72 -9.15 -2.42
N GLU A 228 -19.68 -8.40 -3.51
CA GLU A 228 -20.88 -7.82 -4.13
C GLU A 228 -21.86 -8.89 -4.68
N LEU A 229 -21.38 -10.12 -4.90
CA LEU A 229 -22.20 -11.25 -5.28
C LEU A 229 -22.85 -11.94 -4.09
N GLY A 230 -22.57 -11.46 -2.86
CA GLY A 230 -23.23 -11.89 -1.65
C GLY A 230 -22.42 -12.81 -0.74
N VAL A 231 -21.10 -12.89 -0.86
CA VAL A 231 -20.29 -13.59 0.14
C VAL A 231 -20.51 -12.96 1.53
N ASN A 232 -20.94 -13.80 2.50
CA ASN A 232 -21.26 -13.34 3.85
C ASN A 232 -20.65 -14.16 5.00
N LYS A 233 -19.99 -15.27 4.71
CA LYS A 233 -19.25 -16.07 5.71
C LYS A 233 -17.89 -16.46 5.16
N VAL A 234 -16.85 -16.26 5.96
CA VAL A 234 -15.47 -16.61 5.64
C VAL A 234 -14.81 -17.26 6.84
N LEU A 235 -14.19 -18.41 6.60
CA LEU A 235 -13.19 -18.99 7.49
C LEU A 235 -11.84 -18.92 6.81
N ALA A 236 -10.84 -18.30 7.44
CA ALA A 236 -9.50 -18.16 6.93
C ALA A 236 -8.48 -18.79 7.88
N CYS A 237 -7.84 -19.88 7.46
CA CYS A 237 -6.71 -20.44 8.17
C CYS A 237 -5.42 -19.93 7.51
N THR A 238 -4.65 -19.09 8.21
CA THR A 238 -3.44 -18.47 7.64
C THR A 238 -2.17 -19.19 8.09
N TYR A 239 -1.26 -19.42 7.16
CA TYR A 239 0.07 -20.00 7.37
C TYR A 239 1.11 -18.89 7.16
N GLN A 240 1.63 -18.34 8.28
CA GLN A 240 2.40 -17.12 8.25
C GLN A 240 3.91 -17.35 8.37
N ALA A 241 4.67 -16.78 7.45
CA ALA A 241 6.11 -16.81 7.39
C ALA A 241 6.78 -16.10 8.59
N ILE A 242 7.99 -16.55 8.96
CA ILE A 242 8.76 -16.03 10.10
C ILE A 242 9.16 -14.56 9.97
N SER A 243 9.34 -14.05 8.73
CA SER A 243 9.63 -12.64 8.49
C SER A 243 8.50 -11.70 8.94
N GLY A 244 7.26 -12.19 9.07
CA GLY A 244 6.16 -11.46 9.67
C GLY A 244 6.39 -11.10 11.15
N ALA A 245 7.24 -11.85 11.85
CA ALA A 245 7.73 -11.53 13.20
C ALA A 245 9.04 -10.71 13.20
N GLY A 246 9.52 -10.24 12.05
CA GLY A 246 10.83 -9.59 11.94
C GLY A 246 12.01 -10.53 12.19
N LYS A 247 11.85 -11.82 11.92
CA LYS A 247 12.84 -12.87 12.19
C LYS A 247 13.30 -13.56 10.91
N THR A 248 14.47 -14.19 11.00
CA THR A 248 15.02 -15.09 9.99
C THR A 248 15.32 -16.43 10.65
N PHE A 249 15.57 -17.49 9.88
CA PHE A 249 15.99 -18.78 10.46
C PHE A 249 17.31 -18.68 11.23
N LYS A 250 18.17 -17.71 10.90
CA LYS A 250 19.40 -17.44 11.66
C LYS A 250 19.10 -16.86 13.05
N THR A 251 18.08 -15.99 13.16
CA THR A 251 17.71 -15.34 14.43
C THR A 251 16.60 -16.05 15.19
N TRP A 252 15.99 -17.07 14.57
CA TRP A 252 14.95 -17.90 15.16
C TRP A 252 15.05 -19.35 14.64
N PRO A 253 16.16 -20.07 15.01
CA PRO A 253 16.39 -21.43 14.52
C PRO A 253 15.35 -22.45 15.00
N GLU A 254 14.66 -22.19 16.12
CA GLU A 254 13.61 -23.06 16.66
C GLU A 254 12.38 -23.18 15.74
N MET A 255 12.29 -22.32 14.73
CA MET A 255 11.24 -22.42 13.71
C MET A 255 11.54 -23.44 12.60
N ILE A 256 12.78 -23.94 12.51
CA ILE A 256 13.11 -25.00 11.57
C ILE A 256 12.38 -26.27 12.00
N ASP A 257 11.64 -26.88 11.07
CA ASP A 257 10.84 -28.09 11.30
C ASP A 257 9.81 -27.95 12.45
N ASN A 258 9.22 -26.75 12.60
CA ASN A 258 8.29 -26.43 13.68
C ASN A 258 7.10 -25.58 13.22
N VAL A 259 5.94 -25.77 13.83
CA VAL A 259 4.71 -25.01 13.63
C VAL A 259 4.22 -24.48 14.97
N ILE A 260 3.95 -23.17 15.04
CA ILE A 260 3.36 -22.55 16.25
C ILE A 260 1.90 -22.19 15.95
N PRO A 261 0.92 -22.77 16.67
CA PRO A 261 -0.52 -22.60 16.40
C PRO A 261 -1.11 -21.28 16.94
N TYR A 262 -0.27 -20.32 17.31
CA TYR A 262 -0.68 -19.06 17.90
C TYR A 262 0.25 -17.91 17.48
N ILE A 263 -0.35 -16.80 17.03
CA ILE A 263 0.34 -15.54 16.77
C ILE A 263 -0.46 -14.43 17.46
N GLY A 264 0.14 -13.80 18.50
CA GLY A 264 -0.56 -12.86 19.37
C GLY A 264 -1.28 -11.74 18.63
N GLY A 265 -2.61 -11.66 18.77
CA GLY A 265 -3.48 -10.65 18.18
C GLY A 265 -3.64 -10.71 16.65
N GLU A 266 -3.17 -11.77 15.97
CA GLU A 266 -3.32 -11.90 14.52
C GLU A 266 -4.73 -12.34 14.12
N GLU A 267 -5.37 -13.21 14.89
CA GLU A 267 -6.74 -13.65 14.65
C GLU A 267 -7.72 -12.48 14.74
N GLU A 268 -7.64 -11.67 15.79
CA GLU A 268 -8.46 -10.46 15.95
C GLU A 268 -8.28 -9.48 14.77
N LYS A 269 -7.04 -9.24 14.33
CA LYS A 269 -6.78 -8.39 13.15
C LYS A 269 -7.39 -9.02 11.89
N SER A 270 -7.24 -10.33 11.71
CA SER A 270 -7.76 -11.06 10.56
C SER A 270 -9.28 -11.03 10.47
N GLU A 271 -9.97 -10.95 11.62
CA GLU A 271 -11.42 -10.87 11.70
C GLU A 271 -11.94 -9.44 11.60
N GLN A 272 -11.24 -8.46 12.16
CA GLN A 272 -11.75 -7.10 12.33
C GLN A 272 -11.28 -6.10 11.27
N GLU A 273 -10.04 -6.22 10.76
CA GLU A 273 -9.53 -5.27 9.75
C GLU A 273 -10.31 -5.36 8.43
N PRO A 274 -10.69 -6.55 7.90
CA PRO A 274 -11.48 -6.63 6.67
C PRO A 274 -12.82 -5.91 6.78
N LEU A 275 -13.46 -5.92 7.96
CA LEU A 275 -14.72 -5.23 8.17
C LEU A 275 -14.57 -3.72 8.00
N LYS A 276 -13.43 -3.14 8.41
CA LYS A 276 -13.13 -1.71 8.16
C LYS A 276 -12.76 -1.47 6.69
N ILE A 277 -12.01 -2.38 6.05
CA ILE A 277 -11.64 -2.27 4.63
C ILE A 277 -12.89 -2.26 3.73
N TRP A 278 -13.88 -3.08 4.04
CA TRP A 278 -15.16 -3.15 3.34
C TRP A 278 -16.25 -2.24 3.93
N GLY A 279 -15.87 -1.40 4.89
CA GLY A 279 -16.76 -0.40 5.47
C GLY A 279 -17.03 0.78 4.53
N HIS A 280 -17.62 1.81 5.05
CA HIS A 280 -17.94 3.03 4.33
C HIS A 280 -17.70 4.26 5.21
N ILE A 281 -17.59 5.42 4.57
CA ILE A 281 -17.45 6.69 5.29
C ILE A 281 -18.85 7.22 5.64
N GLU A 282 -19.07 7.43 6.92
CA GLU A 282 -20.32 8.02 7.45
C GLU A 282 -19.98 8.95 8.61
N ASN A 283 -20.59 10.14 8.65
CA ASN A 283 -20.45 11.13 9.73
C ASN A 283 -18.99 11.46 10.13
N GLY A 284 -18.07 11.44 9.17
CA GLY A 284 -16.66 11.75 9.41
C GLY A 284 -15.83 10.59 9.98
N GLU A 285 -16.35 9.38 9.94
CA GLU A 285 -15.70 8.16 10.40
C GLU A 285 -15.81 7.04 9.36
N ILE A 286 -14.92 6.06 9.41
CA ILE A 286 -15.04 4.82 8.64
C ILE A 286 -15.77 3.80 9.51
N VAL A 287 -17.03 3.54 9.16
CA VAL A 287 -17.90 2.56 9.81
C VAL A 287 -17.62 1.19 9.22
N LYS A 288 -17.43 0.19 10.09
CA LYS A 288 -17.24 -1.21 9.69
C LYS A 288 -18.50 -1.78 9.06
N THR A 289 -18.35 -2.62 8.04
CA THR A 289 -19.47 -3.44 7.56
C THR A 289 -19.84 -4.52 8.56
N ASP A 290 -21.11 -4.90 8.60
CA ASP A 290 -21.68 -5.99 9.40
C ASP A 290 -22.27 -7.11 8.52
N ASP A 291 -22.16 -6.98 7.20
CA ASP A 291 -22.79 -7.89 6.23
C ASP A 291 -21.99 -9.18 5.94
N ILE A 292 -20.83 -9.35 6.60
CA ILE A 292 -19.94 -10.50 6.45
C ILE A 292 -19.38 -10.95 7.81
N ALA A 293 -19.48 -12.23 8.12
CA ALA A 293 -18.86 -12.84 9.28
C ALA A 293 -17.53 -13.50 8.90
N ILE A 294 -16.47 -13.19 9.64
CA ILE A 294 -15.13 -13.74 9.42
C ILE A 294 -14.66 -14.41 10.70
N THR A 295 -14.16 -15.64 10.60
CA THR A 295 -13.39 -16.28 11.64
C THR A 295 -12.02 -16.67 11.11
N ALA A 296 -10.98 -16.54 11.94
CA ALA A 296 -9.61 -16.76 11.52
C ALA A 296 -8.85 -17.67 12.50
N GLN A 297 -8.00 -18.54 11.93
CA GLN A 297 -6.97 -19.26 12.68
C GLN A 297 -5.61 -18.88 12.10
N CYS A 298 -4.69 -18.38 12.94
CA CYS A 298 -3.40 -17.88 12.50
C CYS A 298 -2.25 -18.75 13.00
N ILE A 299 -1.53 -19.38 12.09
CA ILE A 299 -0.48 -20.36 12.37
C ILE A 299 0.86 -19.84 11.85
N ARG A 300 1.92 -19.90 12.67
CA ARG A 300 3.30 -19.64 12.23
C ARG A 300 3.90 -20.91 11.68
N VAL A 301 4.46 -20.80 10.45
CA VAL A 301 5.06 -21.95 9.74
C VAL A 301 6.53 -21.68 9.40
N PRO A 302 7.35 -22.73 9.16
CA PRO A 302 8.78 -22.60 8.88
C PRO A 302 9.04 -22.16 7.43
N VAL A 303 8.54 -21.00 7.07
CA VAL A 303 8.69 -20.35 5.77
C VAL A 303 9.36 -18.99 5.97
N SER A 304 10.34 -18.64 5.14
CA SER A 304 11.06 -17.37 5.25
C SER A 304 10.13 -16.17 4.96
N ASP A 305 9.54 -16.13 3.76
CA ASP A 305 8.67 -15.08 3.26
C ASP A 305 7.51 -15.68 2.48
N GLY A 306 6.36 -15.03 2.53
CA GLY A 306 5.11 -15.43 1.88
C GLY A 306 4.10 -15.97 2.90
N HIS A 307 2.92 -15.36 2.95
CA HIS A 307 1.77 -15.85 3.74
C HIS A 307 0.80 -16.56 2.83
N THR A 308 0.37 -17.73 3.24
CA THR A 308 -0.66 -18.53 2.56
C THR A 308 -1.92 -18.56 3.42
N ALA A 309 -3.09 -18.62 2.82
CA ALA A 309 -4.35 -18.87 3.51
C ALA A 309 -5.14 -19.97 2.83
N ALA A 310 -5.67 -20.91 3.62
CA ALA A 310 -6.78 -21.76 3.23
C ALA A 310 -8.07 -21.05 3.59
N VAL A 311 -8.94 -20.85 2.60
CA VAL A 311 -10.16 -20.05 2.73
C VAL A 311 -11.37 -20.91 2.40
N PHE A 312 -12.40 -20.79 3.23
CA PHE A 312 -13.73 -21.37 3.03
C PHE A 312 -14.72 -20.21 3.07
N MET A 313 -15.63 -20.16 2.10
CA MET A 313 -16.59 -19.06 1.99
C MET A 313 -17.99 -19.55 1.65
N SER A 314 -18.99 -18.83 2.14
CA SER A 314 -20.40 -19.02 1.78
C SER A 314 -21.02 -17.70 1.32
N PHE A 315 -22.00 -17.83 0.45
CA PHE A 315 -22.86 -16.76 0.00
C PHE A 315 -24.11 -16.66 0.87
N LYS A 316 -24.79 -15.54 0.85
CA LYS A 316 -26.09 -15.34 1.49
C LYS A 316 -27.11 -16.33 0.90
N ASP A 317 -28.06 -16.77 1.75
CA ASP A 317 -29.16 -17.61 1.29
C ASP A 317 -30.01 -16.88 0.24
N GLY A 318 -30.45 -17.62 -0.76
CA GLY A 318 -31.31 -17.10 -1.82
C GLY A 318 -30.61 -16.30 -2.93
N VAL A 319 -29.29 -16.04 -2.85
CA VAL A 319 -28.55 -15.46 -3.97
C VAL A 319 -28.11 -16.53 -4.97
N LYS A 320 -28.05 -16.16 -6.26
CA LYS A 320 -27.47 -17.03 -7.28
C LYS A 320 -25.96 -17.09 -7.06
N LYS A 321 -25.45 -18.27 -6.74
CA LYS A 321 -24.00 -18.50 -6.58
C LYS A 321 -23.32 -18.57 -7.94
N PRO A 322 -22.18 -17.89 -8.15
CA PRO A 322 -21.42 -18.02 -9.38
C PRO A 322 -20.80 -19.43 -9.49
N SER A 323 -20.64 -19.97 -10.69
CA SER A 323 -19.90 -21.22 -10.89
C SER A 323 -18.40 -21.05 -10.62
N VAL A 324 -17.66 -22.16 -10.50
CA VAL A 324 -16.20 -22.15 -10.34
C VAL A 324 -15.54 -21.37 -11.48
N GLU A 325 -15.99 -21.59 -12.73
CA GLU A 325 -15.47 -20.91 -13.92
C GLU A 325 -15.78 -19.40 -13.90
N GLU A 326 -16.97 -19.03 -13.44
CA GLU A 326 -17.37 -17.63 -13.28
C GLU A 326 -16.49 -16.94 -12.23
N ILE A 327 -16.21 -17.57 -11.10
CA ILE A 327 -15.31 -17.03 -10.04
C ILE A 327 -13.89 -16.85 -10.58
N ILE A 328 -13.35 -17.85 -11.29
CA ILE A 328 -12.00 -17.77 -11.89
C ILE A 328 -11.93 -16.59 -12.86
N LYS A 329 -12.91 -16.45 -13.74
CA LYS A 329 -12.99 -15.35 -14.70
C LYS A 329 -13.08 -13.98 -14.02
N ILE A 330 -13.80 -13.87 -12.90
CA ILE A 330 -13.88 -12.65 -12.09
C ILE A 330 -12.48 -12.31 -11.55
N TRP A 331 -11.76 -13.27 -10.97
CA TRP A 331 -10.41 -13.04 -10.45
C TRP A 331 -9.43 -12.60 -11.54
N GLU A 332 -9.40 -13.30 -12.68
CA GLU A 332 -8.47 -13.00 -13.77
C GLU A 332 -8.72 -11.65 -14.43
N SER A 333 -9.97 -11.18 -14.41
CA SER A 333 -10.35 -9.88 -15.02
C SER A 333 -10.36 -8.72 -14.03
N TYR A 334 -10.18 -8.97 -12.72
CA TYR A 334 -10.30 -7.94 -11.70
C TYR A 334 -9.22 -6.87 -11.83
N LYS A 335 -9.65 -5.62 -11.82
CA LYS A 335 -8.80 -4.43 -11.78
C LYS A 335 -9.35 -3.47 -10.73
N GLY A 336 -8.47 -3.03 -9.85
CA GLY A 336 -8.80 -2.00 -8.89
C GLY A 336 -8.21 -0.64 -9.28
N ARG A 337 -8.37 0.35 -8.40
CA ARG A 337 -7.96 1.74 -8.66
C ARG A 337 -6.46 1.87 -8.97
N ALA A 338 -5.61 1.03 -8.36
CA ALA A 338 -4.17 1.02 -8.61
C ALA A 338 -3.84 0.68 -10.08
N GLN A 339 -4.54 -0.29 -10.69
CA GLN A 339 -4.39 -0.66 -12.09
C GLN A 339 -4.99 0.38 -13.03
N GLU A 340 -6.14 0.97 -12.68
CA GLU A 340 -6.78 2.04 -13.46
C GLU A 340 -5.89 3.28 -13.58
N LEU A 341 -5.18 3.62 -12.50
CA LEU A 341 -4.24 4.75 -12.46
C LEU A 341 -2.86 4.39 -13.00
N GLU A 342 -2.61 3.12 -13.34
CA GLU A 342 -1.30 2.63 -13.80
C GLU A 342 -0.17 3.02 -12.83
N LEU A 343 -0.41 2.84 -11.50
CA LEU A 343 0.56 3.21 -10.48
C LEU A 343 1.86 2.42 -10.64
N PRO A 344 3.04 3.02 -10.42
CA PRO A 344 4.34 2.39 -10.70
C PRO A 344 4.57 1.04 -10.02
N SER A 345 4.09 0.89 -8.78
CA SER A 345 4.23 -0.36 -8.01
C SER A 345 3.02 -1.30 -8.13
N ALA A 346 1.99 -0.90 -8.90
CA ALA A 346 0.82 -1.75 -9.12
C ALA A 346 1.19 -2.97 -9.96
N PRO A 347 0.75 -4.19 -9.58
CA PRO A 347 0.86 -5.35 -10.45
C PRO A 347 -0.01 -5.13 -11.70
N LYS A 348 0.46 -5.57 -12.86
CA LYS A 348 -0.33 -5.50 -14.09
C LYS A 348 -1.58 -6.35 -14.00
N GLN A 349 -1.45 -7.55 -13.45
CA GLN A 349 -2.55 -8.42 -13.06
C GLN A 349 -2.49 -8.61 -11.54
N PHE A 350 -3.59 -8.28 -10.86
CA PHE A 350 -3.62 -8.31 -9.39
C PHE A 350 -3.84 -9.72 -8.84
N LEU A 351 -4.82 -10.43 -9.37
CA LEU A 351 -5.18 -11.79 -8.97
C LEU A 351 -4.78 -12.78 -10.06
N HIS A 352 -3.97 -13.78 -9.72
CA HIS A 352 -3.56 -14.83 -10.62
C HIS A 352 -4.14 -16.17 -10.16
N TYR A 353 -4.93 -16.83 -11.00
CA TYR A 353 -5.45 -18.15 -10.72
C TYR A 353 -4.57 -19.24 -11.33
N PHE A 354 -4.30 -20.30 -10.56
CA PHE A 354 -3.54 -21.47 -10.96
C PHE A 354 -4.44 -22.71 -11.00
N THR A 355 -4.41 -23.42 -12.12
CA THR A 355 -5.21 -24.64 -12.35
C THR A 355 -4.54 -25.90 -11.84
N GLU A 356 -3.22 -25.87 -11.68
CA GLU A 356 -2.44 -27.00 -11.22
C GLU A 356 -2.81 -27.35 -9.77
N PRO A 357 -2.95 -28.64 -9.44
CA PRO A 357 -3.51 -29.08 -8.16
C PRO A 357 -2.59 -28.81 -6.96
N ASP A 358 -1.32 -28.53 -7.18
CA ASP A 358 -0.31 -28.23 -6.15
C ASP A 358 0.07 -26.73 -6.08
N ARG A 359 -0.66 -25.85 -6.76
CA ARG A 359 -0.42 -24.39 -6.79
C ARG A 359 -1.52 -23.61 -6.06
N PRO A 360 -1.22 -22.41 -5.51
CA PRO A 360 0.06 -21.71 -5.51
C PRO A 360 1.07 -22.26 -4.48
N GLN A 361 2.35 -22.20 -4.82
CA GLN A 361 3.47 -22.53 -3.94
C GLN A 361 4.31 -21.28 -3.62
N ILE A 362 4.72 -21.12 -2.37
CA ILE A 362 5.46 -19.93 -1.92
C ILE A 362 6.73 -19.69 -2.72
N LYS A 363 7.52 -20.75 -2.99
CA LYS A 363 8.80 -20.62 -3.71
C LYS A 363 8.62 -20.14 -5.15
N SER A 364 7.54 -20.53 -5.80
CA SER A 364 7.28 -20.25 -7.21
C SER A 364 6.60 -18.88 -7.40
N GLU A 365 5.59 -18.54 -6.58
CA GLU A 365 4.72 -17.41 -6.84
C GLU A 365 4.96 -16.19 -5.95
N ARG A 366 5.67 -16.30 -4.81
CA ARG A 366 5.80 -15.15 -3.89
C ARG A 366 6.39 -13.89 -4.51
N ASN A 367 7.18 -14.02 -5.58
CA ASN A 367 7.80 -12.89 -6.28
C ASN A 367 7.06 -12.47 -7.55
N LEU A 368 5.90 -13.06 -7.85
CA LEU A 368 5.09 -12.73 -9.01
C LEU A 368 4.72 -11.24 -8.99
N GLU A 369 4.80 -10.58 -10.15
CA GLU A 369 4.61 -9.12 -10.27
C GLU A 369 5.45 -8.33 -9.24
N ASN A 370 6.73 -8.68 -9.10
CA ASN A 370 7.64 -8.11 -8.10
C ASN A 370 7.17 -8.30 -6.63
N GLY A 371 6.42 -9.36 -6.36
CA GLY A 371 5.85 -9.65 -5.05
C GLY A 371 4.59 -8.84 -4.71
N MET A 372 3.97 -8.20 -5.71
CA MET A 372 2.77 -7.39 -5.54
C MET A 372 1.50 -8.10 -5.99
N ALA A 373 1.58 -9.26 -6.67
CA ALA A 373 0.42 -10.08 -7.01
C ALA A 373 -0.09 -10.88 -5.82
N VAL A 374 -1.35 -11.31 -5.93
CA VAL A 374 -1.98 -12.33 -5.10
C VAL A 374 -2.25 -13.55 -5.96
N SER A 375 -1.73 -14.69 -5.54
CA SER A 375 -1.89 -15.97 -6.24
C SER A 375 -3.02 -16.78 -5.60
N VAL A 376 -3.92 -17.33 -6.40
CA VAL A 376 -5.07 -18.12 -5.97
C VAL A 376 -5.07 -19.44 -6.73
N GLY A 377 -5.49 -20.51 -6.08
CA GLY A 377 -5.65 -21.81 -6.72
C GLY A 377 -6.53 -22.73 -5.88
N ARG A 378 -6.73 -23.94 -6.35
CA ARG A 378 -7.50 -24.95 -5.62
C ARG A 378 -8.96 -24.55 -5.37
N LEU A 379 -9.57 -23.68 -6.18
CA LEU A 379 -10.98 -23.36 -6.07
C LEU A 379 -11.83 -24.58 -6.41
N ARG A 380 -12.75 -24.92 -5.52
CA ARG A 380 -13.68 -26.04 -5.65
C ARG A 380 -14.85 -25.88 -4.69
N GLU A 381 -15.93 -26.57 -4.97
CA GLU A 381 -17.07 -26.71 -4.04
C GLU A 381 -16.65 -27.35 -2.72
N ASP A 382 -17.33 -26.99 -1.64
CA ASP A 382 -17.15 -27.56 -0.30
C ASP A 382 -18.42 -28.18 0.24
N THR A 383 -18.29 -29.08 1.21
CA THR A 383 -19.42 -29.80 1.82
C THR A 383 -20.08 -29.07 2.99
N GLN A 384 -19.39 -28.07 3.59
CA GLN A 384 -19.88 -27.29 4.75
C GLN A 384 -20.06 -25.81 4.39
N TYR A 385 -19.22 -25.30 3.48
CA TYR A 385 -19.30 -23.98 2.86
C TYR A 385 -19.68 -24.14 1.40
N ASP A 386 -19.86 -23.04 0.68
CA ASP A 386 -20.12 -23.14 -0.75
C ASP A 386 -18.85 -23.45 -1.53
N TYR A 387 -17.76 -22.75 -1.21
CA TYR A 387 -16.47 -22.89 -1.90
C TYR A 387 -15.31 -22.86 -0.92
N LYS A 388 -14.21 -23.49 -1.35
CA LYS A 388 -12.90 -23.39 -0.70
C LYS A 388 -11.80 -23.23 -1.73
N PHE A 389 -10.74 -22.51 -1.33
CA PHE A 389 -9.57 -22.25 -2.15
C PHE A 389 -8.33 -22.00 -1.31
N VAL A 390 -7.17 -21.92 -1.94
CA VAL A 390 -5.91 -21.52 -1.32
C VAL A 390 -5.40 -20.26 -2.02
N CYS A 391 -4.89 -19.30 -1.25
CA CYS A 391 -4.31 -18.09 -1.77
C CYS A 391 -3.03 -17.72 -1.03
N MET A 392 -2.18 -16.91 -1.66
CA MET A 392 -0.94 -16.45 -1.05
C MET A 392 -0.51 -15.09 -1.57
N SER A 393 0.26 -14.37 -0.74
CA SER A 393 0.91 -13.12 -1.12
C SER A 393 2.26 -12.97 -0.41
N HIS A 394 3.12 -12.09 -0.92
CA HIS A 394 4.40 -11.77 -0.29
C HIS A 394 4.19 -10.82 0.91
N ASN A 395 4.39 -11.32 2.12
CA ASN A 395 4.08 -10.60 3.36
C ASN A 395 4.93 -9.36 3.63
N THR A 396 6.17 -9.27 3.14
CA THR A 396 7.06 -8.11 3.36
C THR A 396 7.07 -7.14 2.18
N LEU A 397 6.59 -7.55 1.00
CA LEU A 397 6.36 -6.68 -0.16
C LEU A 397 4.89 -6.26 -0.19
N ARG A 398 4.00 -7.01 -0.82
CA ARG A 398 2.56 -6.71 -0.84
C ARG A 398 2.01 -6.45 0.57
N GLY A 399 2.36 -7.33 1.51
CA GLY A 399 1.90 -7.29 2.90
C GLY A 399 2.53 -6.20 3.76
N ALA A 400 3.59 -5.51 3.33
CA ALA A 400 4.28 -4.49 4.14
C ALA A 400 4.76 -3.31 3.28
N ALA A 401 6.07 -3.17 3.06
CA ALA A 401 6.66 -1.98 2.46
C ALA A 401 6.13 -1.70 1.05
N GLY A 402 5.97 -2.71 0.19
CA GLY A 402 5.44 -2.54 -1.16
C GLY A 402 4.00 -2.03 -1.17
N GLY A 403 3.13 -2.60 -0.29
CA GLY A 403 1.76 -2.11 -0.14
C GLY A 403 1.68 -0.67 0.39
N ALA A 404 2.61 -0.25 1.26
CA ALA A 404 2.68 1.13 1.72
C ALA A 404 3.20 2.08 0.62
N VAL A 405 4.17 1.64 -0.21
CA VAL A 405 4.62 2.41 -1.38
C VAL A 405 3.47 2.61 -2.36
N LEU A 406 2.72 1.55 -2.67
CA LEU A 406 1.54 1.64 -3.55
C LEU A 406 0.44 2.57 -2.98
N LEU A 407 0.24 2.57 -1.65
CA LEU A 407 -0.66 3.51 -0.99
C LEU A 407 -0.17 4.97 -1.14
N ALA A 408 1.14 5.21 -0.98
CA ALA A 408 1.72 6.55 -1.18
C ALA A 408 1.55 7.01 -2.64
N GLU A 409 1.75 6.12 -3.61
CA GLU A 409 1.50 6.40 -5.03
C GLU A 409 0.04 6.79 -5.28
N LEU A 410 -0.92 6.05 -4.69
CA LEU A 410 -2.35 6.40 -4.75
C LEU A 410 -2.60 7.80 -4.19
N LEU A 411 -2.07 8.11 -3.00
CA LEU A 411 -2.25 9.40 -2.35
C LEU A 411 -1.64 10.57 -3.16
N CYS A 412 -0.53 10.33 -3.85
CA CYS A 412 0.05 11.31 -4.79
C CYS A 412 -0.82 11.47 -6.05
N ALA A 413 -1.27 10.35 -6.63
CA ALA A 413 -2.09 10.35 -7.84
C ALA A 413 -3.46 11.02 -7.63
N GLU A 414 -4.05 10.86 -6.46
CA GLU A 414 -5.33 11.48 -6.06
C GLU A 414 -5.15 12.88 -5.44
N GLY A 415 -3.90 13.39 -5.33
CA GLY A 415 -3.62 14.77 -4.93
C GLY A 415 -3.63 15.05 -3.42
N TYR A 416 -3.64 14.01 -2.57
CA TYR A 416 -3.54 14.18 -1.12
C TYR A 416 -2.12 14.49 -0.64
N ILE A 417 -1.09 13.97 -1.35
CA ILE A 417 0.33 14.31 -1.15
C ILE A 417 0.76 15.20 -2.31
N CYS A 418 1.27 16.40 -1.99
CA CYS A 418 1.73 17.39 -2.94
C CYS A 418 3.17 17.79 -2.65
N LEU A 419 3.93 18.16 -3.69
CA LEU A 419 5.29 18.68 -3.56
C LEU A 419 5.33 19.95 -2.69
N LEU A 420 6.30 20.01 -1.79
CA LEU A 420 6.66 21.26 -1.12
C LEU A 420 7.33 22.21 -2.12
N TYR A 421 6.71 23.34 -2.38
CA TYR A 421 7.36 24.44 -3.04
C TYR A 421 8.15 25.21 -1.97
N THR A 422 9.46 24.97 -1.89
CA THR A 422 10.35 25.91 -1.20
C THR A 422 10.50 27.17 -2.06
N SER A 423 10.52 28.34 -1.44
CA SER A 423 10.60 29.65 -2.11
C SER A 423 11.89 29.89 -2.92
N ASP A 424 12.76 28.92 -3.03
CA ASP A 424 14.05 29.00 -3.75
C ASP A 424 13.93 28.97 -5.28
N ALA A 425 12.69 28.90 -5.82
CA ALA A 425 12.44 28.97 -7.26
C ALA A 425 12.28 30.42 -7.78
N ALA A 426 12.60 31.44 -6.99
CA ALA A 426 12.49 32.85 -7.37
C ALA A 426 13.76 33.42 -8.04
N ASP A 427 14.87 32.68 -8.05
CA ASP A 427 16.19 33.20 -8.49
C ASP A 427 16.67 32.67 -9.87
N ASP A 428 15.86 31.93 -10.62
CA ASP A 428 16.15 31.64 -12.03
C ASP A 428 15.34 32.57 -12.94
N LYS A 429 15.78 33.82 -13.03
CA LYS A 429 15.44 34.77 -14.10
C LYS A 429 16.63 35.06 -14.96
#